data_22d21b2d125f6021f27ae641703bd28f
#
_entry.id   22d21b2d125f6021f27ae641703bd28f
#
_cell.length_a   1.000
_cell.length_b   1.000
_cell.length_c   1.000
_cell.angle_alpha   90.00
_cell.angle_beta   90.00
_cell.angle_gamma   90.00
#
_symmetry.space_group_name_H-M   'P 1'
#
loop_
_entity.id
_entity.type
_entity.pdbx_description
1 polymer ?
#
loop_
_entity_poly.entity_id
_entity_poly.type
_entity_poly.pdbx_seq_one_letter_code
_entity_poly.pdbx_strand_id
1 'polypeptide(L)'
;QTCAPSDLLMLADSHLAIVGGRNLGDEYFDADQRLNFTDIDLLAAGPVARQLADSFDQYWNHSLSVPIEQFLWRPPRQASLDKARRQLHRSLDKARREADALYHRLLRYRQQPQLRQWLDEMIWSPGQAMWDAPDKVTAPGLPGPELLLTTQLAPALGSVKRELTLVSAYFVPTDEGVDYLAGLAEAGATVRVLTNSLEATDVPAVHGGYAPYRRELLERGVRLFEMRRQPDEKTSYNLFGESESSLHSKAIVFDRQKTFIGSFNFDPRSVLWNTEVGILVESPELAAEVQRLTLEGMAPAISYEVRLIERDGEQVLAWLAEDNGRRHLLLKEP
;
A
#
# COMPACT_ATOMS: atom_id res chain seq x y z
N GLN A 1 0.04 -8.20 -16.30
CA GLN A 1 1.23 -7.42 -15.91
C GLN A 1 1.59 -7.85 -14.50
N THR A 2 2.66 -8.61 -14.33
CA THR A 2 3.22 -8.91 -13.00
C THR A 2 4.05 -7.68 -12.60
N CYS A 3 3.67 -6.97 -11.53
CA CYS A 3 4.54 -5.96 -10.94
C CYS A 3 5.81 -6.63 -10.44
N ALA A 4 6.96 -6.18 -10.87
CA ALA A 4 8.23 -6.57 -10.26
C ALA A 4 8.45 -5.71 -9.00
N PRO A 5 9.05 -6.23 -7.91
CA PRO A 5 9.36 -5.44 -6.72
C PRO A 5 10.18 -4.18 -7.02
N SER A 6 10.96 -4.22 -8.11
CA SER A 6 11.72 -3.07 -8.60
C SER A 6 10.87 -1.87 -9.00
N ASP A 7 9.57 -2.05 -9.26
CA ASP A 7 8.65 -0.95 -9.59
C ASP A 7 8.17 -0.21 -8.34
N LEU A 8 8.32 -0.82 -7.15
CA LEU A 8 7.82 -0.36 -5.86
C LEU A 8 8.95 -0.08 -4.85
N LEU A 9 10.18 -0.12 -5.33
CA LEU A 9 11.40 0.10 -4.58
C LEU A 9 12.29 1.13 -5.29
N MET A 10 12.58 2.24 -4.61
CA MET A 10 13.55 3.23 -5.06
C MET A 10 14.81 3.12 -4.21
N LEU A 11 15.95 2.96 -4.86
CA LEU A 11 17.26 2.85 -4.22
C LEU A 11 18.18 3.99 -4.63
N ALA A 12 18.94 4.52 -3.67
CA ALA A 12 20.00 5.48 -3.91
C ALA A 12 21.31 4.97 -3.31
N ASP A 13 22.23 4.57 -4.21
CA ASP A 13 23.60 4.12 -3.88
C ASP A 13 23.66 3.01 -2.82
N SER A 14 22.64 2.16 -2.71
CA SER A 14 22.50 1.11 -1.67
C SER A 14 22.59 1.63 -0.22
N HIS A 15 22.41 2.94 -0.01
CA HIS A 15 22.47 3.59 1.29
C HIS A 15 21.12 4.08 1.76
N LEU A 16 20.26 4.49 0.83
CA LEU A 16 18.89 4.92 1.07
C LEU A 16 17.95 4.12 0.21
N ALA A 17 16.78 3.83 0.75
CA ALA A 17 15.70 3.17 0.04
C ALA A 17 14.36 3.83 0.38
N ILE A 18 13.44 3.86 -0.56
CA ILE A 18 12.02 4.10 -0.32
C ILE A 18 11.29 2.85 -0.76
N VAL A 19 10.48 2.29 0.11
CA VAL A 19 9.65 1.11 -0.15
C VAL A 19 8.22 1.35 0.32
N GLY A 20 7.26 0.92 -0.48
CA GLY A 20 5.84 1.08 -0.17
C GLY A 20 4.97 0.48 -1.26
N GLY A 21 3.75 0.96 -1.38
CA GLY A 21 2.83 0.58 -2.45
C GLY A 21 2.89 1.51 -3.67
N ARG A 22 3.57 2.65 -3.58
CA ARG A 22 3.57 3.71 -4.57
C ARG A 22 4.29 3.31 -5.86
N ASN A 23 3.60 3.49 -6.98
CA ASN A 23 4.16 3.26 -8.31
C ASN A 23 4.46 4.60 -9.02
N LEU A 24 5.03 4.56 -10.22
CA LEU A 24 5.30 5.73 -11.06
C LEU A 24 4.08 6.02 -11.95
N GLY A 25 3.19 6.86 -11.49
CA GLY A 25 1.98 7.31 -12.18
C GLY A 25 1.48 8.62 -11.60
N ASP A 26 0.75 9.42 -12.36
CA ASP A 26 0.24 10.73 -11.93
C ASP A 26 -0.67 10.61 -10.70
N GLU A 27 -1.44 9.53 -10.61
CA GLU A 27 -2.37 9.19 -9.53
C GLU A 27 -1.67 8.92 -8.18
N TYR A 28 -0.38 8.59 -8.19
CA TYR A 28 0.40 8.36 -6.96
C TYR A 28 1.08 9.62 -6.41
N PHE A 29 1.05 10.72 -7.17
CA PHE A 29 1.76 11.97 -6.82
C PHE A 29 0.82 13.18 -6.78
N ASP A 30 -0.47 12.97 -6.55
CA ASP A 30 -1.51 14.00 -6.55
C ASP A 30 -1.52 14.83 -7.85
N ALA A 31 -1.24 14.20 -8.96
CA ALA A 31 -1.14 14.83 -10.27
C ALA A 31 -2.32 14.47 -11.18
N ASP A 32 -3.10 13.44 -10.87
CA ASP A 32 -4.35 13.15 -11.58
C ASP A 32 -5.48 14.05 -11.05
N GLN A 33 -6.33 14.53 -11.96
CA GLN A 33 -7.43 15.44 -11.62
C GLN A 33 -8.69 14.72 -11.12
N ARG A 34 -8.78 13.40 -11.27
CA ARG A 34 -9.96 12.61 -10.98
C ARG A 34 -9.80 11.73 -9.76
N LEU A 35 -8.70 10.97 -9.70
CA LEU A 35 -8.46 9.99 -8.66
C LEU A 35 -6.99 10.01 -8.27
N ASN A 36 -6.70 10.12 -6.98
CA ASN A 36 -5.35 9.96 -6.46
C ASN A 36 -5.30 8.85 -5.40
N PHE A 37 -4.19 8.14 -5.37
CA PHE A 37 -3.97 7.05 -4.42
C PHE A 37 -3.36 7.57 -3.12
N THR A 38 -3.94 7.06 -2.01
CA THR A 38 -3.34 7.24 -0.68
C THR A 38 -2.43 6.07 -0.39
N ASP A 39 -1.15 6.36 -0.17
CA ASP A 39 -0.15 5.34 0.11
C ASP A 39 0.74 5.69 1.31
N ILE A 40 1.30 4.65 1.93
CA ILE A 40 2.29 4.74 3.01
C ILE A 40 3.61 4.19 2.47
N ASP A 41 4.61 5.07 2.42
CA ASP A 41 5.96 4.70 2.02
C ASP A 41 6.91 4.84 3.22
N LEU A 42 7.94 4.01 3.27
CA LEU A 42 8.97 4.03 4.28
C LEU A 42 10.31 4.44 3.67
N LEU A 43 10.89 5.54 4.16
CA LEU A 43 12.27 5.91 3.91
C LEU A 43 13.16 5.11 4.85
N ALA A 44 14.08 4.35 4.31
CA ALA A 44 14.99 3.47 5.04
C ALA A 44 16.45 3.78 4.73
N ALA A 45 17.33 3.61 5.73
CA ALA A 45 18.77 3.80 5.60
C ALA A 45 19.55 2.70 6.32
N GLY A 46 20.83 2.59 6.00
CA GLY A 46 21.76 1.67 6.66
C GLY A 46 21.64 0.20 6.19
N PRO A 47 21.77 -0.79 7.09
CA PRO A 47 21.84 -2.20 6.71
C PRO A 47 20.64 -2.69 5.90
N VAL A 48 19.42 -2.23 6.21
CA VAL A 48 18.20 -2.63 5.52
C VAL A 48 18.17 -2.12 4.08
N ALA A 49 18.72 -0.94 3.80
CA ALA A 49 18.84 -0.43 2.42
C ALA A 49 19.77 -1.31 1.57
N ARG A 50 20.83 -1.90 2.18
CA ARG A 50 21.69 -2.88 1.50
C ARG A 50 20.96 -4.18 1.22
N GLN A 51 20.16 -4.70 2.16
CA GLN A 51 19.32 -5.89 1.92
C GLN A 51 18.34 -5.68 0.77
N LEU A 52 17.75 -4.48 0.66
CA LEU A 52 16.90 -4.12 -0.47
C LEU A 52 17.68 -4.00 -1.79
N ALA A 53 18.92 -3.53 -1.74
CA ALA A 53 19.79 -3.53 -2.91
C ALA A 53 20.16 -4.95 -3.36
N ASP A 54 20.42 -5.87 -2.42
CA ASP A 54 20.63 -7.29 -2.71
C ASP A 54 19.39 -7.92 -3.36
N SER A 55 18.20 -7.56 -2.90
CA SER A 55 16.92 -7.95 -3.53
C SER A 55 16.86 -7.45 -4.98
N PHE A 56 17.10 -6.14 -5.19
CA PHE A 56 17.09 -5.54 -6.52
C PHE A 56 18.09 -6.24 -7.46
N ASP A 57 19.29 -6.52 -6.99
CA ASP A 57 20.34 -7.18 -7.79
C ASP A 57 19.93 -8.62 -8.18
N GLN A 58 19.19 -9.35 -7.33
CA GLN A 58 18.65 -10.66 -7.69
C GLN A 58 17.69 -10.56 -8.88
N TYR A 59 16.79 -9.58 -8.89
CA TYR A 59 15.89 -9.35 -10.01
C TYR A 59 16.61 -8.83 -11.26
N TRP A 60 17.52 -7.88 -11.08
CA TRP A 60 18.27 -7.29 -12.18
C TRP A 60 19.11 -8.31 -12.93
N ASN A 61 19.76 -9.23 -12.21
CA ASN A 61 20.61 -10.28 -12.77
C ASN A 61 19.88 -11.59 -13.10
N HIS A 62 18.57 -11.64 -12.88
CA HIS A 62 17.79 -12.83 -13.15
C HIS A 62 17.64 -13.11 -14.65
N SER A 63 17.50 -14.38 -15.04
CA SER A 63 17.39 -14.79 -16.45
C SER A 63 16.19 -14.21 -17.20
N LEU A 64 15.15 -13.78 -16.48
CA LEU A 64 13.98 -13.07 -17.03
C LEU A 64 14.22 -11.58 -17.26
N SER A 65 15.29 -11.01 -16.72
CA SER A 65 15.66 -9.62 -16.96
C SER A 65 16.36 -9.49 -18.29
N VAL A 66 15.66 -8.92 -19.25
CA VAL A 66 16.15 -8.80 -20.62
C VAL A 66 16.49 -7.34 -20.90
N PRO A 67 17.72 -7.03 -21.32
CA PRO A 67 18.10 -5.68 -21.72
C PRO A 67 17.18 -5.13 -22.80
N ILE A 68 16.73 -3.87 -22.62
CA ILE A 68 15.74 -3.24 -23.50
C ILE A 68 16.18 -3.21 -24.97
N GLU A 69 17.50 -3.20 -25.23
CA GLU A 69 18.06 -3.24 -26.57
C GLU A 69 17.66 -4.51 -27.36
N GLN A 70 17.37 -5.61 -26.65
CA GLN A 70 16.93 -6.87 -27.30
C GLN A 70 15.50 -6.78 -27.84
N PHE A 71 14.69 -5.84 -27.36
CA PHE A 71 13.34 -5.57 -27.86
C PHE A 71 13.32 -4.51 -28.95
N LEU A 72 14.43 -3.81 -29.17
CA LEU A 72 14.50 -2.78 -30.17
C LEU A 72 14.89 -3.40 -31.51
N TRP A 73 13.99 -3.28 -32.51
CA TRP A 73 14.29 -3.69 -33.88
C TRP A 73 15.54 -3.02 -34.48
N ARG A 74 15.86 -1.82 -33.99
CA ARG A 74 17.08 -1.07 -34.33
C ARG A 74 17.60 -0.35 -33.09
N PRO A 75 18.93 -0.31 -32.87
CA PRO A 75 19.48 0.47 -31.77
C PRO A 75 19.10 1.96 -31.91
N PRO A 76 18.79 2.64 -30.81
CA PRO A 76 18.45 4.05 -30.81
C PRO A 76 19.63 4.86 -31.35
N ARG A 77 19.33 5.77 -32.29
CA ARG A 77 20.32 6.68 -32.86
C ARG A 77 20.42 7.93 -31.98
N GLN A 78 21.59 8.58 -31.97
CA GLN A 78 21.82 9.85 -31.27
C GLN A 78 20.72 10.88 -31.61
N ALA A 79 20.31 10.96 -32.90
CA ALA A 79 19.24 11.85 -33.33
C ALA A 79 17.88 11.56 -32.63
N SER A 80 17.60 10.30 -32.28
CA SER A 80 16.37 9.92 -31.56
C SER A 80 16.44 10.39 -30.11
N LEU A 81 17.61 10.26 -29.46
CA LEU A 81 17.85 10.77 -28.11
C LEU A 81 17.71 12.30 -28.08
N ASP A 82 18.32 12.99 -29.04
CA ASP A 82 18.24 14.45 -29.14
C ASP A 82 16.79 14.91 -29.39
N LYS A 83 16.03 14.15 -30.17
CA LYS A 83 14.58 14.42 -30.36
C LYS A 83 13.82 14.25 -29.06
N ALA A 84 14.05 13.16 -28.32
CA ALA A 84 13.40 12.90 -27.03
C ALA A 84 13.74 14.00 -26.00
N ARG A 85 15.01 14.40 -25.90
CA ARG A 85 15.46 15.51 -25.07
C ARG A 85 14.74 16.82 -25.41
N ARG A 86 14.67 17.16 -26.70
CA ARG A 86 13.94 18.37 -27.13
C ARG A 86 12.45 18.29 -26.80
N GLN A 87 11.84 17.12 -26.90
CA GLN A 87 10.45 16.91 -26.52
C GLN A 87 10.25 17.13 -25.01
N LEU A 88 11.08 16.53 -24.18
CA LEU A 88 11.06 16.70 -22.72
C LEU A 88 11.23 18.19 -22.34
N HIS A 89 12.23 18.88 -22.90
CA HIS A 89 12.40 20.32 -22.64
C HIS A 89 11.17 21.14 -23.04
N ARG A 90 10.56 20.85 -24.19
CA ARG A 90 9.32 21.55 -24.61
C ARG A 90 8.15 21.31 -23.63
N SER A 91 8.01 20.07 -23.15
CA SER A 91 6.97 19.74 -22.17
C SER A 91 7.20 20.47 -20.84
N LEU A 92 8.45 20.50 -20.35
CA LEU A 92 8.82 21.25 -19.17
C LEU A 92 8.61 22.76 -19.32
N ASP A 93 8.98 23.32 -20.48
CA ASP A 93 8.76 24.74 -20.81
C ASP A 93 7.26 25.07 -20.93
N LYS A 94 6.45 24.12 -21.41
CA LYS A 94 4.99 24.26 -21.44
C LYS A 94 4.42 24.27 -20.04
N ALA A 95 4.74 23.28 -19.20
CA ALA A 95 4.30 23.21 -17.81
C ALA A 95 4.70 24.48 -17.02
N ARG A 96 5.92 24.97 -17.24
CA ARG A 96 6.39 26.22 -16.63
C ARG A 96 5.57 27.45 -17.05
N ARG A 97 5.14 27.54 -18.33
CA ARG A 97 4.34 28.66 -18.83
C ARG A 97 2.89 28.62 -18.37
N GLU A 98 2.33 27.42 -18.25
CA GLU A 98 0.94 27.20 -17.85
C GLU A 98 0.75 27.35 -16.33
N ALA A 99 1.80 27.72 -15.61
CA ALA A 99 1.79 27.91 -14.14
C ALA A 99 1.18 26.71 -13.40
N ASP A 100 1.49 25.50 -13.89
CA ASP A 100 1.00 24.26 -13.34
C ASP A 100 1.31 24.15 -11.84
N ALA A 101 0.30 23.85 -11.03
CA ALA A 101 0.44 23.68 -9.58
C ALA A 101 1.50 22.62 -9.23
N LEU A 102 1.60 21.55 -10.02
CA LEU A 102 2.62 20.51 -9.88
C LEU A 102 4.03 21.09 -10.10
N TYR A 103 4.24 21.90 -11.15
CA TYR A 103 5.53 22.51 -11.41
C TYR A 103 5.98 23.44 -10.27
N HIS A 104 5.07 24.25 -9.72
CA HIS A 104 5.36 25.10 -8.57
C HIS A 104 5.62 24.30 -7.30
N ARG A 105 4.96 23.14 -7.12
CA ARG A 105 5.21 22.21 -6.02
C ARG A 105 6.62 21.63 -6.14
N LEU A 106 7.01 21.11 -7.31
CA LEU A 106 8.35 20.61 -7.60
C LEU A 106 9.45 21.64 -7.37
N LEU A 107 9.22 22.91 -7.77
CA LEU A 107 10.18 24.00 -7.50
C LEU A 107 10.33 24.26 -6.00
N ARG A 108 9.26 24.21 -5.22
CA ARG A 108 9.33 24.33 -3.75
C ARG A 108 10.12 23.20 -3.13
N TYR A 109 9.87 21.95 -3.54
CA TYR A 109 10.65 20.78 -3.08
C TYR A 109 12.14 20.93 -3.39
N ARG A 110 12.50 21.38 -4.59
CA ARG A 110 13.90 21.60 -4.98
C ARG A 110 14.62 22.64 -4.11
N GLN A 111 13.91 23.58 -3.52
CA GLN A 111 14.47 24.67 -2.71
C GLN A 111 14.54 24.34 -1.21
N GLN A 112 13.92 23.25 -0.77
CA GLN A 112 13.87 22.88 0.64
C GLN A 112 14.90 21.80 0.96
N PRO A 113 15.61 21.88 2.09
CA PRO A 113 16.57 20.86 2.55
C PRO A 113 15.83 19.65 3.19
N GLN A 114 14.71 19.21 2.62
CA GLN A 114 13.81 18.22 3.22
C GLN A 114 14.50 16.88 3.48
N LEU A 115 15.36 16.42 2.58
CA LEU A 115 16.06 15.14 2.79
C LEU A 115 16.90 15.18 4.07
N ARG A 116 17.60 16.29 4.35
CA ARG A 116 18.38 16.44 5.58
C ARG A 116 17.47 16.41 6.81
N GLN A 117 16.36 17.13 6.77
CA GLN A 117 15.38 17.14 7.85
C GLN A 117 14.81 15.72 8.08
N TRP A 118 14.41 15.01 7.03
CA TRP A 118 13.93 13.64 7.17
C TRP A 118 14.98 12.69 7.77
N LEU A 119 16.26 12.85 7.40
CA LEU A 119 17.34 12.04 7.98
C LEU A 119 17.58 12.37 9.46
N ASP A 120 17.41 13.64 9.85
CA ASP A 120 17.52 14.08 11.25
C ASP A 120 16.33 13.58 12.10
N GLU A 121 15.15 13.39 11.49
CA GLU A 121 13.91 12.92 12.12
C GLU A 121 13.74 11.40 12.03
N MET A 122 14.70 10.66 11.48
CA MET A 122 14.58 9.20 11.31
C MET A 122 14.52 8.46 12.65
N ILE A 123 13.56 7.54 12.75
CA ILE A 123 13.49 6.56 13.84
C ILE A 123 14.48 5.43 13.54
N TRP A 124 15.54 5.33 14.34
CA TRP A 124 16.54 4.27 14.18
C TRP A 124 16.15 3.03 14.98
N SER A 125 15.86 1.95 14.28
CA SER A 125 15.38 0.69 14.88
C SER A 125 15.82 -0.51 14.06
N PRO A 126 15.86 -1.72 14.65
CA PRO A 126 16.07 -2.95 13.90
C PRO A 126 14.99 -3.11 12.81
N GLY A 127 15.45 -3.40 11.61
CA GLY A 127 14.57 -3.64 10.45
C GLY A 127 15.12 -4.76 9.59
N GLN A 128 14.24 -5.50 8.95
CA GLN A 128 14.55 -6.59 8.03
C GLN A 128 13.80 -6.38 6.74
N ALA A 129 14.53 -6.38 5.63
CA ALA A 129 13.91 -6.44 4.29
C ALA A 129 13.40 -7.86 4.01
N MET A 130 12.25 -7.95 3.39
CA MET A 130 11.59 -9.20 3.00
C MET A 130 11.13 -9.07 1.56
N TRP A 131 11.33 -10.11 0.77
CA TRP A 131 10.92 -10.11 -0.64
C TRP A 131 10.63 -11.50 -1.15
N ASP A 132 9.83 -11.59 -2.20
CA ASP A 132 9.66 -12.81 -2.96
C ASP A 132 10.90 -13.08 -3.83
N ALA A 133 11.27 -14.34 -3.98
CA ALA A 133 12.35 -14.70 -4.89
C ALA A 133 11.92 -14.49 -6.36
N PRO A 134 12.84 -14.08 -7.27
CA PRO A 134 12.51 -13.93 -8.69
C PRO A 134 11.93 -15.21 -9.32
N ASP A 135 12.39 -16.39 -8.86
CA ASP A 135 11.91 -17.70 -9.35
C ASP A 135 10.45 -17.99 -9.02
N LYS A 136 9.80 -17.21 -8.13
CA LYS A 136 8.36 -17.33 -7.82
C LYS A 136 7.51 -17.30 -9.09
N VAL A 137 7.82 -16.42 -10.05
CA VAL A 137 7.03 -16.25 -11.29
C VAL A 137 7.28 -17.36 -12.33
N THR A 138 8.32 -18.16 -12.15
CA THR A 138 8.66 -19.28 -13.04
C THR A 138 8.40 -20.65 -12.42
N ALA A 139 7.94 -20.69 -11.18
CA ALA A 139 7.68 -21.92 -10.46
C ALA A 139 6.65 -22.79 -11.23
N PRO A 140 6.92 -24.07 -11.48
CA PRO A 140 5.96 -24.96 -12.10
C PRO A 140 4.84 -25.28 -11.10
N GLY A 141 3.67 -24.72 -11.28
CA GLY A 141 2.53 -24.83 -10.35
C GLY A 141 2.56 -23.78 -9.26
N LEU A 142 2.22 -24.15 -8.01
CA LEU A 142 2.30 -23.23 -6.88
C LEU A 142 3.75 -23.04 -6.43
N PRO A 143 4.19 -21.81 -6.15
CA PRO A 143 5.54 -21.55 -5.67
C PRO A 143 5.78 -22.19 -4.29
N GLY A 144 6.98 -22.71 -4.08
CA GLY A 144 7.39 -23.24 -2.77
C GLY A 144 7.51 -22.15 -1.70
N PRO A 145 7.35 -22.52 -0.42
CA PRO A 145 7.40 -21.54 0.70
C PRO A 145 8.69 -20.72 0.74
N GLU A 146 9.81 -21.29 0.30
CA GLU A 146 11.13 -20.65 0.26
C GLU A 146 11.21 -19.46 -0.72
N LEU A 147 10.26 -19.41 -1.67
CA LEU A 147 10.18 -18.34 -2.67
C LEU A 147 9.28 -17.16 -2.22
N LEU A 148 8.58 -17.31 -1.09
CA LEU A 148 7.50 -16.41 -0.68
C LEU A 148 7.94 -15.42 0.40
N LEU A 149 7.62 -14.15 0.22
CA LEU A 149 7.70 -13.11 1.24
C LEU A 149 6.85 -13.50 2.48
N THR A 150 5.68 -14.08 2.26
CA THR A 150 4.77 -14.48 3.34
C THR A 150 5.38 -15.49 4.30
N THR A 151 6.27 -16.37 3.83
CA THR A 151 7.02 -17.28 4.70
C THR A 151 7.95 -16.52 5.64
N GLN A 152 8.60 -15.46 5.16
CA GLN A 152 9.45 -14.60 5.97
C GLN A 152 8.63 -13.77 6.98
N LEU A 153 7.40 -13.39 6.62
CA LEU A 153 6.48 -12.63 7.48
C LEU A 153 5.74 -13.50 8.50
N ALA A 154 5.63 -14.81 8.26
CA ALA A 154 4.87 -15.74 9.12
C ALA A 154 5.24 -15.69 10.61
N PRO A 155 6.52 -15.55 11.04
CA PRO A 155 6.86 -15.41 12.45
C PRO A 155 6.25 -14.17 13.12
N ALA A 156 6.15 -13.04 12.38
CA ALA A 156 5.52 -11.83 12.91
C ALA A 156 4.00 -12.03 13.03
N LEU A 157 3.36 -12.60 12.00
CA LEU A 157 1.93 -12.94 12.02
C LEU A 157 1.60 -13.90 13.17
N GLY A 158 2.39 -14.97 13.38
CA GLY A 158 2.19 -15.93 14.46
C GLY A 158 2.49 -15.39 15.86
N SER A 159 3.11 -14.22 15.99
CA SER A 159 3.45 -13.61 17.29
C SER A 159 2.36 -12.71 17.88
N VAL A 160 1.32 -12.38 17.13
CA VAL A 160 0.23 -11.47 17.53
C VAL A 160 -0.52 -12.00 18.74
N LYS A 161 -0.69 -11.16 19.77
CA LYS A 161 -1.40 -11.52 21.01
C LYS A 161 -2.48 -10.53 21.43
N ARG A 162 -2.31 -9.25 21.09
CA ARG A 162 -3.17 -8.18 21.61
C ARG A 162 -3.89 -7.41 20.50
N GLU A 163 -3.19 -7.09 19.42
CA GLU A 163 -3.73 -6.21 18.40
C GLU A 163 -3.07 -6.47 17.04
N LEU A 164 -3.90 -6.61 16.02
CA LEU A 164 -3.48 -6.62 14.61
C LEU A 164 -4.24 -5.53 13.87
N THR A 165 -3.52 -4.63 13.22
CA THR A 165 -4.11 -3.66 12.29
C THR A 165 -3.55 -3.92 10.91
N LEU A 166 -4.42 -4.29 9.98
CA LEU A 166 -4.12 -4.61 8.59
C LEU A 166 -4.66 -3.52 7.67
N VAL A 167 -3.79 -2.95 6.86
CA VAL A 167 -4.15 -2.04 5.76
C VAL A 167 -3.81 -2.74 4.46
N SER A 168 -4.80 -2.93 3.60
CA SER A 168 -4.61 -3.58 2.32
C SER A 168 -5.57 -3.01 1.29
N ALA A 169 -5.02 -2.41 0.23
CA ALA A 169 -5.80 -1.87 -0.88
C ALA A 169 -6.68 -2.94 -1.52
N TYR A 170 -6.10 -4.13 -1.71
CA TYR A 170 -6.77 -5.33 -2.21
C TYR A 170 -6.79 -6.36 -1.08
N PHE A 171 -7.97 -6.60 -0.54
CA PHE A 171 -8.18 -7.52 0.56
C PHE A 171 -9.11 -8.66 0.11
N VAL A 172 -8.54 -9.85 -0.06
CA VAL A 172 -9.27 -11.09 -0.35
C VAL A 172 -8.71 -12.18 0.55
N PRO A 173 -9.26 -12.36 1.77
CA PRO A 173 -8.61 -13.16 2.80
C PRO A 173 -8.56 -14.66 2.50
N THR A 174 -9.44 -15.19 1.64
CA THR A 174 -9.70 -16.62 1.52
C THR A 174 -10.17 -17.25 2.85
N ASP A 175 -10.52 -18.53 2.85
CA ASP A 175 -10.96 -19.20 4.07
C ASP A 175 -9.83 -19.25 5.12
N GLU A 176 -8.58 -19.48 4.69
CA GLU A 176 -7.41 -19.54 5.57
C GLU A 176 -7.12 -18.18 6.23
N GLY A 177 -7.26 -17.09 5.47
CA GLY A 177 -7.07 -15.74 6.01
C GLY A 177 -8.20 -15.33 6.94
N VAL A 178 -9.44 -15.75 6.67
CA VAL A 178 -10.57 -15.58 7.59
C VAL A 178 -10.30 -16.32 8.89
N ASP A 179 -9.93 -17.58 8.83
CA ASP A 179 -9.62 -18.40 10.02
C ASP A 179 -8.47 -17.81 10.83
N TYR A 180 -7.44 -17.29 10.19
CA TYR A 180 -6.34 -16.60 10.87
C TYR A 180 -6.81 -15.34 11.59
N LEU A 181 -7.48 -14.41 10.88
CA LEU A 181 -7.90 -13.12 11.45
C LEU A 181 -8.96 -13.30 12.54
N ALA A 182 -9.95 -14.16 12.27
CA ALA A 182 -11.01 -14.45 13.21
C ALA A 182 -10.48 -15.24 14.44
N GLY A 183 -9.57 -16.19 14.24
CA GLY A 183 -8.93 -16.92 15.34
C GLY A 183 -8.17 -15.99 16.30
N LEU A 184 -7.51 -14.94 15.80
CA LEU A 184 -6.90 -13.92 16.65
C LEU A 184 -7.96 -13.14 17.45
N ALA A 185 -9.07 -12.76 16.82
CA ALA A 185 -10.15 -12.02 17.48
C ALA A 185 -10.84 -12.88 18.55
N GLU A 186 -11.14 -14.14 18.26
CA GLU A 186 -11.69 -15.12 19.19
C GLU A 186 -10.75 -15.41 20.37
N ALA A 187 -9.44 -15.33 20.15
CA ALA A 187 -8.42 -15.43 21.21
C ALA A 187 -8.28 -14.14 22.05
N GLY A 188 -9.06 -13.09 21.75
CA GLY A 188 -9.12 -11.84 22.49
C GLY A 188 -8.27 -10.71 21.95
N ALA A 189 -7.62 -10.87 20.78
CA ALA A 189 -6.90 -9.79 20.15
C ALA A 189 -7.88 -8.82 19.45
N THR A 190 -7.54 -7.55 19.40
CA THR A 190 -8.27 -6.57 18.59
C THR A 190 -7.77 -6.62 17.16
N VAL A 191 -8.59 -7.14 16.24
CA VAL A 191 -8.25 -7.23 14.81
C VAL A 191 -9.02 -6.19 14.02
N ARG A 192 -8.31 -5.35 13.26
CA ARG A 192 -8.86 -4.31 12.38
C ARG A 192 -8.33 -4.46 10.97
N VAL A 193 -9.22 -4.30 10.00
CA VAL A 193 -8.86 -4.30 8.57
C VAL A 193 -9.38 -3.01 7.95
N LEU A 194 -8.50 -2.29 7.24
CA LEU A 194 -8.83 -1.17 6.38
C LEU A 194 -8.59 -1.56 4.93
N THR A 195 -9.62 -1.46 4.11
CA THR A 195 -9.56 -1.73 2.66
C THR A 195 -10.40 -0.70 1.89
N ASN A 196 -10.54 -0.85 0.58
CA ASN A 196 -11.40 0.01 -0.23
C ASN A 196 -12.87 -0.42 -0.15
N SER A 197 -13.78 0.55 -0.13
CA SER A 197 -15.21 0.30 -0.42
C SER A 197 -15.41 -0.05 -1.91
N LEU A 198 -16.62 -0.47 -2.26
CA LEU A 198 -16.96 -0.73 -3.68
C LEU A 198 -16.85 0.55 -4.53
N GLU A 199 -17.24 1.70 -3.99
CA GLU A 199 -17.16 2.99 -4.70
C GLU A 199 -15.71 3.49 -4.87
N ALA A 200 -14.80 3.15 -3.93
CA ALA A 200 -13.44 3.66 -3.92
C ALA A 200 -12.45 2.76 -4.66
N THR A 201 -12.73 1.47 -4.82
CA THR A 201 -11.79 0.54 -5.46
C THR A 201 -11.63 0.83 -6.95
N ASP A 202 -10.39 0.80 -7.42
CA ASP A 202 -10.04 0.83 -8.85
C ASP A 202 -10.25 -0.53 -9.54
N VAL A 203 -10.39 -1.63 -8.76
CA VAL A 203 -10.59 -3.01 -9.27
C VAL A 203 -11.82 -3.66 -8.61
N PRO A 204 -13.04 -3.42 -9.11
CA PRO A 204 -14.28 -3.97 -8.54
C PRO A 204 -14.29 -5.50 -8.39
N ALA A 205 -13.57 -6.23 -9.24
CA ALA A 205 -13.46 -7.68 -9.15
C ALA A 205 -12.77 -8.15 -7.86
N VAL A 206 -11.79 -7.38 -7.35
CA VAL A 206 -11.12 -7.67 -6.06
C VAL A 206 -12.12 -7.48 -4.91
N HIS A 207 -12.90 -6.40 -4.97
CA HIS A 207 -13.94 -6.15 -3.99
C HIS A 207 -15.00 -7.27 -3.97
N GLY A 208 -15.38 -7.78 -5.16
CA GLY A 208 -16.25 -8.96 -5.27
C GLY A 208 -15.67 -10.23 -4.63
N GLY A 209 -14.35 -10.35 -4.57
CA GLY A 209 -13.65 -11.42 -3.86
C GLY A 209 -13.64 -11.25 -2.33
N TYR A 210 -13.75 -10.02 -1.84
CA TYR A 210 -13.79 -9.69 -0.41
C TYR A 210 -15.21 -9.75 0.17
N ALA A 211 -16.18 -9.20 -0.53
CA ALA A 211 -17.54 -8.96 -0.05
C ALA A 211 -18.21 -10.19 0.59
N PRO A 212 -18.05 -11.44 0.09
CA PRO A 212 -18.64 -12.63 0.70
C PRO A 212 -18.17 -12.91 2.13
N TYR A 213 -16.95 -12.51 2.49
CA TYR A 213 -16.34 -12.80 3.78
C TYR A 213 -16.70 -11.81 4.89
N ARG A 214 -17.34 -10.67 4.57
CA ARG A 214 -17.64 -9.60 5.53
C ARG A 214 -18.44 -10.10 6.73
N ARG A 215 -19.53 -10.85 6.46
CA ARG A 215 -20.41 -11.33 7.51
C ARG A 215 -19.65 -12.23 8.49
N GLU A 216 -18.96 -13.22 8.00
CA GLU A 216 -18.22 -14.17 8.83
C GLU A 216 -17.13 -13.48 9.65
N LEU A 217 -16.35 -12.59 9.04
CA LEU A 217 -15.32 -11.80 9.75
C LEU A 217 -15.92 -10.97 10.89
N LEU A 218 -17.07 -10.30 10.66
CA LEU A 218 -17.76 -9.49 11.67
C LEU A 218 -18.36 -10.36 12.79
N GLU A 219 -19.02 -11.47 12.46
CA GLU A 219 -19.58 -12.41 13.42
C GLU A 219 -18.51 -13.01 14.35
N ARG A 220 -17.30 -13.20 13.83
CA ARG A 220 -16.15 -13.73 14.57
C ARG A 220 -15.28 -12.63 15.20
N GLY A 221 -15.73 -11.38 15.23
CA GLY A 221 -15.12 -10.29 16.01
C GLY A 221 -14.08 -9.43 15.30
N VAL A 222 -13.83 -9.64 14.01
CA VAL A 222 -12.95 -8.78 13.21
C VAL A 222 -13.69 -7.47 12.89
N ARG A 223 -13.00 -6.34 13.02
CA ARG A 223 -13.53 -5.02 12.67
C ARG A 223 -13.12 -4.63 11.26
N LEU A 224 -14.08 -4.25 10.43
CA LEU A 224 -13.89 -3.92 9.03
C LEU A 224 -14.16 -2.44 8.78
N PHE A 225 -13.25 -1.81 8.05
CA PHE A 225 -13.33 -0.41 7.63
C PHE A 225 -13.09 -0.35 6.13
N GLU A 226 -13.95 0.37 5.42
CA GLU A 226 -13.91 0.51 3.97
C GLU A 226 -13.75 1.98 3.61
N MET A 227 -12.61 2.34 2.99
CA MET A 227 -12.33 3.71 2.61
C MET A 227 -13.37 4.25 1.64
N ARG A 228 -13.80 5.48 1.86
CA ARG A 228 -14.74 6.21 1.01
C ARG A 228 -14.00 6.85 -0.15
N ARG A 229 -14.66 6.92 -1.30
CA ARG A 229 -14.12 7.61 -2.47
C ARG A 229 -14.03 9.12 -2.26
N GLN A 230 -15.02 9.70 -1.61
CA GLN A 230 -15.06 11.11 -1.24
C GLN A 230 -15.26 11.22 0.28
N PRO A 231 -14.18 11.46 1.04
CA PRO A 231 -14.28 11.79 2.46
C PRO A 231 -15.08 13.09 2.66
N ASP A 232 -15.64 13.29 3.87
CA ASP A 232 -16.34 14.54 4.20
C ASP A 232 -15.42 15.76 3.95
N GLU A 233 -15.86 16.72 3.13
CA GLU A 233 -15.09 17.90 2.70
C GLU A 233 -14.52 18.74 3.87
N LYS A 234 -15.11 18.63 5.08
CA LYS A 234 -14.63 19.33 6.27
C LYS A 234 -13.49 18.61 6.99
N THR A 235 -13.21 17.38 6.60
CA THR A 235 -12.14 16.58 7.18
C THR A 235 -10.87 16.78 6.37
N SER A 236 -10.28 17.99 6.48
CA SER A 236 -9.00 18.31 5.84
C SER A 236 -7.88 17.53 6.53
N TYR A 237 -7.74 16.27 6.21
CA TYR A 237 -6.55 15.50 6.56
C TYR A 237 -5.49 15.72 5.47
N ASN A 238 -4.33 16.22 5.87
CA ASN A 238 -3.18 16.46 4.98
C ASN A 238 -2.63 15.18 4.29
N LEU A 239 -3.22 14.01 4.58
CA LEU A 239 -2.88 12.73 3.95
C LEU A 239 -3.71 12.43 2.69
N PHE A 240 -4.88 13.07 2.58
CA PHE A 240 -5.82 12.85 1.49
C PHE A 240 -5.97 14.19 0.77
N GLY A 241 -5.55 14.28 -0.48
CA GLY A 241 -5.67 15.50 -1.29
C GLY A 241 -7.12 15.95 -1.51
N GLU A 242 -7.34 17.04 -2.23
CA GLU A 242 -8.67 17.59 -2.56
C GLU A 242 -9.45 16.77 -3.63
N SER A 243 -8.83 15.74 -4.22
CA SER A 243 -9.43 14.88 -5.26
C SER A 243 -10.08 13.62 -4.67
N GLU A 244 -10.84 12.90 -5.50
CA GLU A 244 -11.31 11.55 -5.16
C GLU A 244 -10.12 10.68 -4.75
N SER A 245 -10.30 9.88 -3.68
CA SER A 245 -9.23 9.09 -3.07
C SER A 245 -9.53 7.60 -3.14
N SER A 246 -8.50 6.81 -3.41
CA SER A 246 -8.52 5.36 -3.27
C SER A 246 -7.33 4.91 -2.42
N LEU A 247 -7.57 3.96 -1.54
CA LEU A 247 -6.51 3.36 -0.73
C LEU A 247 -5.60 2.54 -1.63
N HIS A 248 -4.29 2.78 -1.53
CA HIS A 248 -3.29 1.92 -2.14
C HIS A 248 -2.22 1.47 -1.15
N SER A 249 -2.30 1.89 0.10
CA SER A 249 -1.39 1.53 1.19
C SER A 249 -1.43 0.05 1.53
N LYS A 250 -0.27 -0.54 1.85
CA LYS A 250 -0.12 -1.88 2.38
C LYS A 250 0.78 -1.83 3.61
N ALA A 251 0.15 -1.96 4.77
CA ALA A 251 0.83 -1.90 6.06
C ALA A 251 0.19 -2.86 7.07
N ILE A 252 1.00 -3.44 7.94
CA ILE A 252 0.53 -4.30 9.02
C ILE A 252 1.21 -3.87 10.31
N VAL A 253 0.41 -3.57 11.34
CA VAL A 253 0.92 -3.26 12.68
C VAL A 253 0.61 -4.42 13.62
N PHE A 254 1.66 -4.97 14.26
CA PHE A 254 1.61 -6.12 15.14
C PHE A 254 1.82 -5.66 16.59
N ASP A 255 0.81 -5.80 17.44
CA ASP A 255 0.84 -5.52 18.89
C ASP A 255 1.39 -4.12 19.27
N ARG A 256 1.40 -3.16 18.34
CA ARG A 256 2.07 -1.84 18.45
C ARG A 256 3.56 -1.95 18.78
N GLN A 257 4.21 -3.00 18.31
CA GLN A 257 5.62 -3.26 18.55
C GLN A 257 6.40 -3.37 17.24
N LYS A 258 5.77 -3.92 16.20
CA LYS A 258 6.37 -4.14 14.89
C LYS A 258 5.45 -3.59 13.81
N THR A 259 6.05 -3.19 12.70
CA THR A 259 5.31 -2.71 11.53
C THR A 259 5.93 -3.28 10.28
N PHE A 260 5.10 -3.84 9.42
CA PHE A 260 5.47 -4.17 8.04
C PHE A 260 4.90 -3.10 7.11
N ILE A 261 5.72 -2.59 6.20
CA ILE A 261 5.31 -1.67 5.11
C ILE A 261 5.95 -2.17 3.83
N GLY A 262 5.18 -2.23 2.75
CA GLY A 262 5.67 -2.70 1.46
C GLY A 262 4.62 -2.73 0.37
N SER A 263 4.81 -3.61 -0.60
CA SER A 263 3.91 -3.77 -1.75
C SER A 263 2.84 -4.86 -1.55
N PHE A 264 2.99 -5.71 -0.54
CA PHE A 264 2.18 -6.91 -0.31
C PHE A 264 0.74 -6.58 0.08
N ASN A 265 -0.22 -6.96 -0.76
CA ASN A 265 -1.64 -6.99 -0.42
C ASN A 265 -2.05 -8.33 0.21
N PHE A 266 -3.06 -8.30 1.07
CA PHE A 266 -3.62 -9.49 1.68
C PHE A 266 -4.63 -10.16 0.73
N ASP A 267 -4.12 -10.73 -0.35
CA ASP A 267 -4.88 -11.40 -1.40
C ASP A 267 -4.07 -12.54 -2.05
N PRO A 268 -4.73 -13.56 -2.65
CA PRO A 268 -4.06 -14.71 -3.26
C PRO A 268 -3.09 -14.36 -4.39
N ARG A 269 -3.32 -13.26 -5.09
CA ARG A 269 -2.45 -12.84 -6.18
C ARG A 269 -1.11 -12.36 -5.65
N SER A 270 -1.11 -11.55 -4.59
CA SER A 270 0.11 -11.11 -3.91
C SER A 270 0.85 -12.29 -3.27
N VAL A 271 0.10 -13.23 -2.68
CA VAL A 271 0.72 -14.43 -2.08
C VAL A 271 1.38 -15.33 -3.13
N LEU A 272 0.73 -15.58 -4.27
CA LEU A 272 1.12 -16.68 -5.17
C LEU A 272 1.77 -16.26 -6.49
N TRP A 273 1.42 -15.07 -7.02
CA TRP A 273 1.79 -14.73 -8.41
C TRP A 273 2.53 -13.41 -8.58
N ASN A 274 2.18 -12.39 -7.81
CA ASN A 274 2.97 -11.17 -7.82
C ASN A 274 4.29 -11.39 -7.07
N THR A 275 5.27 -10.57 -7.38
CA THR A 275 6.48 -10.48 -6.58
C THR A 275 6.43 -9.23 -5.73
N GLU A 276 6.61 -9.40 -4.44
CA GLU A 276 6.40 -8.37 -3.44
C GLU A 276 7.70 -8.07 -2.69
N VAL A 277 7.78 -6.87 -2.11
CA VAL A 277 8.88 -6.42 -1.27
C VAL A 277 8.35 -5.58 -0.12
N GLY A 278 9.02 -5.62 1.02
CA GLY A 278 8.69 -4.78 2.17
C GLY A 278 9.76 -4.81 3.24
N ILE A 279 9.53 -4.04 4.29
CA ILE A 279 10.39 -3.99 5.46
C ILE A 279 9.53 -4.28 6.70
N LEU A 280 9.99 -5.20 7.52
CA LEU A 280 9.51 -5.37 8.89
C LEU A 280 10.42 -4.60 9.84
N VAL A 281 9.87 -3.64 10.57
CA VAL A 281 10.59 -2.80 11.55
C VAL A 281 10.12 -3.14 12.95
N GLU A 282 11.05 -3.37 13.84
CA GLU A 282 10.79 -3.58 15.29
C GLU A 282 10.95 -2.25 16.03
N SER A 283 9.90 -1.43 16.02
CA SER A 283 9.88 -0.13 16.68
C SER A 283 8.48 0.19 17.20
N PRO A 284 8.31 0.28 18.53
CA PRO A 284 7.05 0.76 19.11
C PRO A 284 6.71 2.19 18.71
N GLU A 285 7.71 3.04 18.48
CA GLU A 285 7.53 4.42 18.07
C GLU A 285 6.97 4.50 16.64
N LEU A 286 7.58 3.81 15.67
CA LEU A 286 7.07 3.73 14.31
C LEU A 286 5.70 3.04 14.27
N ALA A 287 5.53 1.96 15.05
CA ALA A 287 4.25 1.27 15.13
C ALA A 287 3.14 2.16 15.68
N ALA A 288 3.43 3.02 16.65
CA ALA A 288 2.48 3.99 17.17
C ALA A 288 2.11 5.04 16.13
N GLU A 289 3.07 5.53 15.34
CA GLU A 289 2.83 6.51 14.27
C GLU A 289 1.97 5.90 13.16
N VAL A 290 2.33 4.74 12.62
CA VAL A 290 1.55 4.05 11.58
C VAL A 290 0.16 3.68 12.09
N GLN A 291 0.06 3.24 13.34
CA GLN A 291 -1.23 2.94 13.98
C GLN A 291 -2.12 4.19 14.07
N ARG A 292 -1.55 5.33 14.48
CA ARG A 292 -2.26 6.61 14.56
C ARG A 292 -2.82 7.00 13.19
N LEU A 293 -1.99 7.01 12.15
CA LEU A 293 -2.39 7.32 10.77
C LEU A 293 -3.50 6.38 10.28
N THR A 294 -3.35 5.09 10.56
CA THR A 294 -4.35 4.09 10.15
C THR A 294 -5.69 4.28 10.87
N LEU A 295 -5.67 4.56 12.18
CA LEU A 295 -6.89 4.81 12.95
C LEU A 295 -7.58 6.11 12.52
N GLU A 296 -6.85 7.13 12.13
CA GLU A 296 -7.40 8.34 11.51
C GLU A 296 -8.09 8.00 10.18
N GLY A 297 -7.44 7.17 9.33
CA GLY A 297 -8.05 6.66 8.10
C GLY A 297 -9.31 5.82 8.32
N MET A 298 -9.44 5.16 9.48
CA MET A 298 -10.64 4.39 9.87
C MET A 298 -11.77 5.25 10.45
N ALA A 299 -11.57 6.57 10.64
CA ALA A 299 -12.61 7.43 11.17
C ALA A 299 -13.85 7.44 10.25
N PRO A 300 -15.09 7.51 10.80
CA PRO A 300 -16.31 7.43 9.99
C PRO A 300 -16.49 8.56 8.96
N ALA A 301 -15.75 9.65 9.09
CA ALA A 301 -15.67 10.72 8.11
C ALA A 301 -14.82 10.35 6.86
N ILE A 302 -13.92 9.36 7.00
CA ILE A 302 -12.98 8.93 5.95
C ILE A 302 -13.33 7.55 5.43
N SER A 303 -13.76 6.66 6.31
CA SER A 303 -14.09 5.27 5.98
C SER A 303 -15.43 4.86 6.55
N TYR A 304 -16.11 3.96 5.88
CA TYR A 304 -17.27 3.28 6.43
C TYR A 304 -16.82 2.24 7.46
N GLU A 305 -17.35 2.30 8.70
CA GLU A 305 -17.24 1.16 9.60
C GLU A 305 -18.35 0.16 9.25
N VAL A 306 -17.97 -1.02 8.78
CA VAL A 306 -18.94 -2.08 8.44
C VAL A 306 -19.39 -2.78 9.72
N ARG A 307 -20.70 -2.93 9.89
CA ARG A 307 -21.31 -3.51 11.10
C ARG A 307 -22.40 -4.51 10.75
N LEU A 308 -22.65 -5.44 11.65
CA LEU A 308 -23.88 -6.20 11.70
C LEU A 308 -24.83 -5.51 12.66
N ILE A 309 -26.04 -5.23 12.20
CA ILE A 309 -27.11 -4.64 13.00
C ILE A 309 -28.35 -5.53 12.93
N GLU A 310 -29.13 -5.55 14.01
CA GLU A 310 -30.43 -6.24 14.03
C GLU A 310 -31.51 -5.35 13.39
N ARG A 311 -32.22 -5.91 12.40
CA ARG A 311 -33.35 -5.26 11.76
C ARG A 311 -34.43 -6.30 11.44
N ASP A 312 -35.63 -6.06 11.90
CA ASP A 312 -36.80 -6.94 11.68
C ASP A 312 -36.55 -8.40 12.12
N GLY A 313 -35.69 -8.61 13.14
CA GLY A 313 -35.32 -9.93 13.67
C GLY A 313 -34.20 -10.63 12.90
N GLU A 314 -33.60 -9.96 11.92
CA GLU A 314 -32.44 -10.48 11.13
C GLU A 314 -31.23 -9.60 11.30
N GLN A 315 -30.04 -10.22 11.25
CA GLN A 315 -28.78 -9.49 11.18
C GLN A 315 -28.49 -9.06 9.74
N VAL A 316 -28.34 -7.75 9.53
CA VAL A 316 -28.01 -7.17 8.23
C VAL A 316 -26.71 -6.37 8.27
N LEU A 317 -26.01 -6.32 7.15
CA LEU A 317 -24.85 -5.46 7.00
C LEU A 317 -25.29 -3.99 6.93
N ALA A 318 -24.54 -3.14 7.60
CA ALA A 318 -24.70 -1.69 7.56
C ALA A 318 -23.34 -1.00 7.57
N TRP A 319 -23.28 0.17 6.94
CA TRP A 319 -22.07 0.98 6.83
C TRP A 319 -22.29 2.29 7.61
N LEU A 320 -21.53 2.45 8.69
CA LEU A 320 -21.56 3.69 9.49
C LEU A 320 -20.65 4.72 8.83
N ALA A 321 -21.22 5.86 8.48
CA ALA A 321 -20.51 7.03 7.97
C ALA A 321 -20.76 8.26 8.83
N GLU A 322 -19.93 9.29 8.66
CA GLU A 322 -20.13 10.61 9.27
C GLU A 322 -19.99 11.69 8.21
N ASP A 323 -21.02 12.54 8.05
CA ASP A 323 -21.01 13.70 7.16
C ASP A 323 -21.40 14.94 7.95
N ASN A 324 -20.60 15.99 7.83
CA ASN A 324 -20.82 17.25 8.54
C ASN A 324 -20.98 17.08 10.07
N GLY A 325 -20.24 16.13 10.67
CA GLY A 325 -20.30 15.80 12.09
C GLY A 325 -21.54 15.02 12.52
N ARG A 326 -22.31 14.49 11.58
CA ARG A 326 -23.49 13.65 11.85
C ARG A 326 -23.28 12.24 11.37
N ARG A 327 -23.40 11.28 12.27
CA ARG A 327 -23.31 9.86 11.97
C ARG A 327 -24.62 9.32 11.43
N HIS A 328 -24.54 8.48 10.41
CA HIS A 328 -25.67 7.80 9.82
C HIS A 328 -25.28 6.39 9.35
N LEU A 329 -26.28 5.54 9.17
CA LEU A 329 -26.09 4.16 8.70
C LEU A 329 -26.66 4.03 7.29
N LEU A 330 -25.86 3.48 6.39
CA LEU A 330 -26.29 3.03 5.08
C LEU A 330 -26.62 1.53 5.17
N LEU A 331 -27.77 1.15 4.60
CA LEU A 331 -28.24 -0.24 4.56
C LEU A 331 -28.02 -0.91 3.20
N LYS A 332 -27.45 -0.17 2.28
CA LYS A 332 -26.98 -0.65 0.99
C LYS A 332 -25.49 -0.34 0.91
N GLU A 333 -24.78 -1.22 0.30
CA GLU A 333 -23.36 -1.06 0.01
C GLU A 333 -23.14 0.19 -0.82
N PRO A 334 -22.25 1.10 -0.36
CA PRO A 334 -21.89 2.32 -1.06
C PRO A 334 -20.92 2.08 -2.20
#